data_7149b65053bdbdf1668049fd983022c0
#
_entry.id   7149b65053bdbdf1668049fd983022c0
#
_cell.length_a   1.000
_cell.length_b   1.000
_cell.length_c   1.000
_cell.angle_alpha   90.00
_cell.angle_beta   90.00
_cell.angle_gamma   90.00
#
_symmetry.space_group_name_H-M   'P 1'
#
loop_
_entity.id
_entity.type
_entity.pdbx_description
1 polymer ?
#
loop_
_entity_poly.entity_id
_entity_poly.type
_entity_poly.pdbx_seq_one_letter_code
_entity_poly.pdbx_strand_id
1 'polypeptide(L)'
;MSARITPLRLDAFDQLPKHARRCVFWEVDPATLGQDDQLADPEFEKEAWLSMVMLEWGTCGQVATTAPAEGQSEAACLGYAFYAPPRTVPRAHRFPTGPVSADAVLLTSMRVEPGPAADELPYSLLARVVDELVRRGVRALEAFGRTEKVTELAGPQTADPELQPVLEALGDCSAEHCVIEADFLRNAGFVVVAPHPYFPRLRLELDKGLGWKADVEAALERLLESALLEQPVAAGVSVTSR
;
A
#
# COMPACT_ATOMS: atom_id res chain seq x y z
N MET A 1 -18.73 12.59 7.27
CA MET A 1 -17.88 12.35 8.45
C MET A 1 -16.43 12.30 7.98
N SER A 2 -15.53 13.05 8.59
CA SER A 2 -14.12 13.05 8.17
C SER A 2 -13.42 11.84 8.80
N ALA A 3 -12.83 10.96 7.99
CA ALA A 3 -11.98 9.88 8.45
C ALA A 3 -10.61 10.44 8.88
N ARG A 4 -10.09 9.97 10.02
CA ARG A 4 -8.74 10.26 10.48
C ARG A 4 -7.86 9.06 10.21
N ILE A 5 -6.77 9.26 9.45
CA ILE A 5 -5.80 8.19 9.17
C ILE A 5 -4.56 8.41 10.04
N THR A 6 -4.17 7.37 10.77
CA THR A 6 -3.02 7.38 11.68
C THR A 6 -2.18 6.12 11.51
N PRO A 7 -0.88 6.18 11.84
CA PRO A 7 -0.07 4.96 11.94
C PRO A 7 -0.69 3.95 12.90
N LEU A 8 -0.62 2.67 12.51
CA LEU A 8 -1.03 1.57 13.38
C LEU A 8 -0.19 1.56 14.67
N ARG A 9 -0.85 1.34 15.79
CA ARG A 9 -0.25 1.17 17.11
C ARG A 9 -0.72 -0.16 17.70
N LEU A 10 0.14 -0.84 18.45
CA LEU A 10 -0.21 -2.13 19.06
C LEU A 10 -1.30 -2.00 20.13
N ASP A 11 -1.34 -0.88 20.84
CA ASP A 11 -2.38 -0.61 21.83
C ASP A 11 -3.79 -0.39 21.22
N ALA A 12 -3.86 -0.26 19.88
CA ALA A 12 -5.09 -0.17 19.11
C ALA A 12 -5.38 -1.44 18.28
N PHE A 13 -4.64 -2.54 18.51
CA PHE A 13 -4.80 -3.78 17.75
C PHE A 13 -6.22 -4.34 17.84
N ASP A 14 -6.82 -4.34 19.03
CA ASP A 14 -8.19 -4.82 19.27
C ASP A 14 -9.27 -4.04 18.51
N GLN A 15 -8.97 -2.79 18.11
CA GLN A 15 -9.88 -1.95 17.34
C GLN A 15 -9.91 -2.28 15.84
N LEU A 16 -8.95 -3.08 15.37
CA LEU A 16 -8.92 -3.54 13.97
C LEU A 16 -10.10 -4.50 13.70
N PRO A 17 -10.62 -4.53 12.45
CA PRO A 17 -11.62 -5.51 12.05
C PRO A 17 -11.14 -6.94 12.29
N LYS A 18 -12.06 -7.84 12.61
CA LYS A 18 -11.77 -9.25 12.92
C LYS A 18 -10.87 -9.91 11.86
N HIS A 19 -11.11 -9.65 10.56
CA HIS A 19 -10.28 -10.20 9.50
C HIS A 19 -8.83 -9.68 9.61
N ALA A 20 -8.62 -8.39 9.82
CA ALA A 20 -7.29 -7.79 9.95
C ALA A 20 -6.48 -8.39 11.10
N ARG A 21 -7.14 -8.70 12.23
CA ARG A 21 -6.52 -9.30 13.42
C ARG A 21 -6.19 -10.78 13.25
N ARG A 22 -6.98 -11.51 12.48
CA ARG A 22 -6.89 -12.98 12.40
C ARG A 22 -6.32 -13.51 11.09
N CYS A 23 -6.29 -12.72 10.03
CA CYS A 23 -5.73 -13.15 8.76
C CYS A 23 -4.21 -13.05 8.81
N VAL A 24 -3.55 -14.19 8.78
CA VAL A 24 -2.08 -14.33 8.74
C VAL A 24 -1.58 -14.82 7.38
N PHE A 25 -2.35 -14.56 6.35
CA PHE A 25 -2.06 -14.99 4.98
C PHE A 25 -0.65 -14.59 4.53
N TRP A 26 -0.24 -13.36 4.76
CA TRP A 26 1.06 -12.84 4.36
C TRP A 26 2.18 -13.17 5.35
N GLU A 27 1.83 -13.30 6.62
CA GLU A 27 2.73 -13.30 7.77
C GLU A 27 3.29 -14.67 8.11
N VAL A 28 2.60 -15.74 7.71
CA VAL A 28 3.01 -17.13 7.99
C VAL A 28 3.38 -17.85 6.70
N ASP A 29 4.49 -18.60 6.71
CA ASP A 29 4.85 -19.48 5.61
C ASP A 29 3.95 -20.74 5.66
N PRO A 30 3.18 -21.04 4.61
CA PRO A 30 2.37 -22.25 4.55
C PRO A 30 3.16 -23.54 4.80
N ALA A 31 4.44 -23.57 4.44
CA ALA A 31 5.30 -24.74 4.65
C ALA A 31 5.60 -25.01 6.14
N THR A 32 5.39 -24.03 7.03
CA THR A 32 5.56 -24.20 8.47
C THR A 32 4.30 -24.66 9.18
N LEU A 33 3.16 -24.59 8.49
CA LEU A 33 1.90 -25.15 8.97
C LEU A 33 1.95 -26.67 8.80
N GLY A 34 1.72 -27.42 9.87
CA GLY A 34 1.68 -28.89 9.83
C GLY A 34 0.44 -29.42 9.08
N GLN A 35 0.31 -30.76 8.95
CA GLN A 35 -0.82 -31.38 8.25
C GLN A 35 -2.21 -31.10 8.86
N ASP A 36 -2.27 -30.58 10.07
CA ASP A 36 -3.51 -30.17 10.74
C ASP A 36 -3.85 -28.66 10.52
N ASP A 37 -3.13 -27.97 9.68
CA ASP A 37 -3.30 -26.63 9.06
C ASP A 37 -4.01 -25.51 9.88
N GLN A 38 -4.31 -25.72 11.14
CA GLN A 38 -4.92 -24.73 11.99
C GLN A 38 -3.91 -24.15 12.96
N LEU A 39 -3.57 -22.85 12.78
CA LEU A 39 -2.92 -22.10 13.83
C LEU A 39 -3.80 -22.09 15.07
N ALA A 40 -3.21 -22.43 16.21
CA ALA A 40 -3.95 -22.50 17.48
C ALA A 40 -4.54 -21.14 17.85
N ASP A 41 -3.83 -20.06 17.55
CA ASP A 41 -4.25 -18.67 17.78
C ASP A 41 -3.73 -17.73 16.67
N PRO A 42 -4.49 -17.56 15.56
CA PRO A 42 -4.09 -16.68 14.48
C PRO A 42 -4.01 -15.20 14.89
N GLU A 43 -4.74 -14.80 15.91
CA GLU A 43 -4.76 -13.42 16.41
C GLU A 43 -3.45 -13.11 17.14
N PHE A 44 -3.00 -14.03 17.96
CA PHE A 44 -1.69 -13.95 18.62
C PHE A 44 -0.54 -13.92 17.60
N GLU A 45 -0.58 -14.79 16.57
CA GLU A 45 0.43 -14.80 15.51
C GLU A 45 0.48 -13.48 14.73
N LYS A 46 -0.67 -12.89 14.45
CA LYS A 46 -0.75 -11.59 13.79
C LYS A 46 -0.17 -10.47 14.65
N GLU A 47 -0.52 -10.43 15.91
CA GLU A 47 0.00 -9.44 16.86
C GLU A 47 1.51 -9.59 17.07
N ALA A 48 2.00 -10.83 17.22
CA ALA A 48 3.41 -11.14 17.35
C ALA A 48 4.20 -10.67 16.11
N TRP A 49 3.70 -10.96 14.92
CA TRP A 49 4.31 -10.50 13.66
C TRP A 49 4.35 -8.97 13.58
N LEU A 50 3.23 -8.28 13.86
CA LEU A 50 3.17 -6.82 13.87
C LEU A 50 4.18 -6.24 14.86
N SER A 51 4.26 -6.81 16.08
CA SER A 51 5.20 -6.41 17.12
C SER A 51 6.64 -6.54 16.65
N MET A 52 6.99 -7.68 16.08
CA MET A 52 8.33 -7.94 15.52
C MET A 52 8.69 -6.93 14.42
N VAL A 53 7.82 -6.73 13.45
CA VAL A 53 8.08 -5.79 12.33
C VAL A 53 8.21 -4.35 12.85
N MET A 54 7.36 -3.94 13.79
CA MET A 54 7.43 -2.60 14.38
C MET A 54 8.72 -2.38 15.17
N LEU A 55 9.21 -3.39 15.87
CA LEU A 55 10.48 -3.31 16.62
C LEU A 55 11.69 -3.25 15.69
N GLU A 56 11.71 -4.05 14.65
CA GLU A 56 12.87 -4.15 13.74
C GLU A 56 12.92 -3.05 12.68
N TRP A 57 11.75 -2.63 12.22
CA TRP A 57 11.65 -1.76 11.05
C TRP A 57 10.82 -0.50 11.27
N GLY A 58 9.93 -0.47 12.25
CA GLY A 58 9.02 0.64 12.55
C GLY A 58 7.62 0.40 12.01
N THR A 59 6.83 1.47 11.92
CA THR A 59 5.42 1.40 11.52
C THR A 59 5.22 0.59 10.24
N CYS A 60 4.31 -0.38 10.30
CA CYS A 60 3.98 -1.30 9.22
C CYS A 60 2.49 -1.28 8.85
N GLY A 61 1.75 -0.25 9.25
CA GLY A 61 0.34 -0.10 8.94
C GLY A 61 -0.17 1.32 9.10
N GLN A 62 -1.27 1.61 8.38
CA GLN A 62 -2.08 2.81 8.52
C GLN A 62 -3.51 2.39 8.83
N VAL A 63 -4.19 3.10 9.73
CA VAL A 63 -5.57 2.82 10.15
C VAL A 63 -6.41 4.07 10.01
N ALA A 64 -7.55 3.94 9.36
CA ALA A 64 -8.55 4.98 9.25
C ALA A 64 -9.63 4.75 10.30
N THR A 65 -9.94 5.78 11.08
CA THR A 65 -10.96 5.72 12.14
C THR A 65 -11.96 6.87 12.01
N THR A 66 -13.15 6.68 12.53
CA THR A 66 -14.11 7.78 12.76
C THR A 66 -13.63 8.65 13.92
N ALA A 67 -14.11 9.90 13.99
CA ALA A 67 -14.11 10.60 15.26
C ALA A 67 -15.01 9.84 16.25
N PRO A 68 -14.64 9.74 17.55
CA PRO A 68 -15.53 9.17 18.56
C PRO A 68 -16.87 9.90 18.54
N ALA A 69 -17.97 9.17 18.49
CA ALA A 69 -19.30 9.75 18.65
C ALA A 69 -19.51 10.19 20.11
N GLU A 70 -20.35 11.20 20.34
CA GLU A 70 -20.71 11.63 21.69
C GLU A 70 -21.20 10.43 22.52
N GLY A 71 -20.49 10.12 23.61
CA GLY A 71 -20.80 9.00 24.51
C GLY A 71 -20.14 7.64 24.13
N GLN A 72 -19.35 7.56 23.06
CA GLN A 72 -18.54 6.39 22.74
C GLN A 72 -17.07 6.69 23.05
N SER A 73 -16.44 5.80 23.82
CA SER A 73 -15.01 5.92 24.17
C SER A 73 -14.07 5.48 23.07
N GLU A 74 -14.54 4.75 22.07
CA GLU A 74 -13.72 4.16 21.03
C GLU A 74 -14.13 4.62 19.63
N ALA A 75 -13.13 4.95 18.81
CA ALA A 75 -13.29 5.26 17.41
C ALA A 75 -13.47 3.98 16.60
N ALA A 76 -14.47 3.92 15.73
CA ALA A 76 -14.65 2.76 14.86
C ALA A 76 -13.57 2.75 13.74
N CYS A 77 -12.98 1.58 13.48
CA CYS A 77 -12.10 1.39 12.35
C CYS A 77 -12.91 1.38 11.03
N LEU A 78 -12.57 2.27 10.11
CA LEU A 78 -13.17 2.37 8.78
C LEU A 78 -12.36 1.64 7.72
N GLY A 79 -11.08 1.36 7.99
CA GLY A 79 -10.21 0.68 7.05
C GLY A 79 -8.77 0.68 7.52
N TYR A 80 -7.95 -0.14 6.85
CA TYR A 80 -6.55 -0.30 7.16
C TYR A 80 -5.73 -0.61 5.92
N ALA A 81 -4.42 -0.37 6.00
CA ALA A 81 -3.41 -0.82 5.04
C ALA A 81 -2.20 -1.33 5.79
N PHE A 82 -1.71 -2.54 5.47
CA PHE A 82 -0.50 -3.12 6.03
C PHE A 82 0.59 -3.22 4.97
N TYR A 83 1.83 -2.98 5.38
CA TYR A 83 2.99 -3.01 4.52
C TYR A 83 4.24 -3.39 5.31
N ALA A 84 5.16 -4.11 4.70
CA ALA A 84 6.36 -4.57 5.40
C ALA A 84 7.53 -4.82 4.43
N PRO A 85 8.77 -4.87 4.93
CA PRO A 85 9.90 -5.33 4.15
C PRO A 85 9.66 -6.76 3.64
N PRO A 86 10.03 -7.10 2.39
CA PRO A 86 9.75 -8.42 1.80
C PRO A 86 10.27 -9.59 2.64
N ARG A 87 11.39 -9.41 3.35
CA ARG A 87 12.00 -10.45 4.20
C ARG A 87 11.11 -10.89 5.37
N THR A 88 10.16 -10.05 5.79
CA THR A 88 9.23 -10.36 6.88
C THR A 88 7.89 -10.89 6.40
N VAL A 89 7.75 -11.11 5.08
CA VAL A 89 6.52 -11.56 4.44
C VAL A 89 6.77 -12.89 3.70
N PRO A 90 6.81 -14.02 4.42
CA PRO A 90 7.23 -15.31 3.85
C PRO A 90 6.35 -15.77 2.68
N ARG A 91 5.06 -15.54 2.70
CA ARG A 91 4.18 -15.92 1.59
C ARG A 91 4.51 -15.21 0.26
N ALA A 92 5.11 -14.04 0.30
CA ALA A 92 5.51 -13.32 -0.92
C ALA A 92 6.46 -14.14 -1.81
N HIS A 93 7.24 -15.06 -1.22
CA HIS A 93 8.14 -15.95 -1.95
C HIS A 93 7.43 -17.08 -2.70
N ARG A 94 6.17 -17.34 -2.37
CA ARG A 94 5.34 -18.37 -3.00
C ARG A 94 4.56 -17.85 -4.21
N PHE A 95 4.46 -16.53 -4.37
CA PHE A 95 3.74 -15.96 -5.50
C PHE A 95 4.49 -16.17 -6.82
N PRO A 96 3.77 -16.50 -7.91
CA PRO A 96 4.38 -16.84 -9.21
C PRO A 96 5.16 -15.67 -9.83
N THR A 97 4.86 -14.44 -9.40
CA THR A 97 5.52 -13.20 -9.85
C THR A 97 6.55 -12.67 -8.84
N GLY A 98 6.87 -13.45 -7.81
CA GLY A 98 7.98 -13.17 -6.90
C GLY A 98 9.36 -13.34 -7.55
N PRO A 99 10.42 -12.94 -6.84
CA PRO A 99 10.42 -12.22 -5.58
C PRO A 99 10.08 -10.72 -5.73
N VAL A 100 9.72 -10.08 -4.62
CA VAL A 100 9.64 -8.61 -4.52
C VAL A 100 11.03 -7.99 -4.67
N SER A 101 11.12 -6.83 -5.30
CA SER A 101 12.40 -6.14 -5.52
C SER A 101 13.08 -5.76 -4.20
N ALA A 102 14.40 -5.88 -4.13
CA ALA A 102 15.16 -5.68 -2.89
C ALA A 102 15.09 -4.23 -2.35
N ASP A 103 14.79 -3.26 -3.21
CA ASP A 103 14.66 -1.84 -2.89
C ASP A 103 13.21 -1.42 -2.61
N ALA A 104 12.27 -2.36 -2.63
CA ALA A 104 10.85 -2.10 -2.43
C ALA A 104 10.36 -2.60 -1.07
N VAL A 105 9.30 -1.97 -0.59
CA VAL A 105 8.43 -2.45 0.50
C VAL A 105 7.22 -3.11 -0.13
N LEU A 106 6.69 -4.15 0.48
CA LEU A 106 5.49 -4.84 0.02
C LEU A 106 4.25 -4.29 0.72
N LEU A 107 3.28 -3.81 -0.05
CA LEU A 107 1.91 -3.56 0.41
C LEU A 107 1.20 -4.92 0.46
N THR A 108 0.95 -5.43 1.66
CA THR A 108 0.43 -6.79 1.87
C THR A 108 -1.08 -6.83 1.79
N SER A 109 -1.76 -5.97 2.55
CA SER A 109 -3.21 -5.96 2.58
C SER A 109 -3.75 -4.56 2.77
N MET A 110 -4.89 -4.30 2.14
CA MET A 110 -5.63 -3.05 2.32
C MET A 110 -7.11 -3.33 2.20
N ARG A 111 -7.88 -2.82 3.15
CA ARG A 111 -9.32 -2.99 3.17
C ARG A 111 -10.01 -1.78 3.78
N VAL A 112 -11.20 -1.50 3.28
CA VAL A 112 -12.10 -0.48 3.79
C VAL A 112 -13.44 -1.14 4.12
N GLU A 113 -13.99 -0.81 5.27
CA GLU A 113 -15.32 -1.26 5.68
C GLU A 113 -16.39 -0.55 4.84
N PRO A 114 -17.50 -1.24 4.50
CA PRO A 114 -18.60 -0.63 3.75
C PRO A 114 -19.14 0.63 4.43
N GLY A 115 -19.28 1.71 3.66
CA GLY A 115 -19.79 2.97 4.20
C GLY A 115 -19.72 4.13 3.20
N PRO A 116 -20.16 5.34 3.59
CA PRO A 116 -20.25 6.50 2.70
C PRO A 116 -18.90 6.98 2.13
N ALA A 117 -17.77 6.62 2.76
CA ALA A 117 -16.43 7.01 2.33
C ALA A 117 -15.66 5.85 1.65
N ALA A 118 -16.35 4.75 1.33
CA ALA A 118 -15.70 3.53 0.83
C ALA A 118 -14.95 3.74 -0.49
N ASP A 119 -15.38 4.66 -1.34
CA ASP A 119 -14.78 4.89 -2.66
C ASP A 119 -13.49 5.71 -2.58
N GLU A 120 -13.39 6.69 -1.69
CA GLU A 120 -12.24 7.61 -1.58
C GLU A 120 -11.20 7.15 -0.54
N LEU A 121 -11.64 6.40 0.47
CA LEU A 121 -10.80 6.02 1.60
C LEU A 121 -9.64 5.11 1.22
N PRO A 122 -9.74 4.16 0.25
CA PRO A 122 -8.61 3.36 -0.18
C PRO A 122 -7.47 4.22 -0.73
N TYR A 123 -7.76 5.23 -1.54
CA TYR A 123 -6.76 6.15 -2.08
C TYR A 123 -6.13 7.01 -0.99
N SER A 124 -6.93 7.46 -0.03
CA SER A 124 -6.45 8.23 1.12
C SER A 124 -5.52 7.41 2.03
N LEU A 125 -5.86 6.14 2.28
CA LEU A 125 -5.00 5.19 3.01
C LEU A 125 -3.68 4.96 2.27
N LEU A 126 -3.74 4.69 0.96
CA LEU A 126 -2.56 4.50 0.13
C LEU A 126 -1.67 5.74 0.11
N ALA A 127 -2.23 6.94 -0.02
CA ALA A 127 -1.49 8.19 0.04
C ALA A 127 -0.72 8.33 1.37
N ARG A 128 -1.33 7.95 2.50
CA ARG A 128 -0.65 7.97 3.80
C ARG A 128 0.46 6.92 3.91
N VAL A 129 0.29 5.74 3.31
CA VAL A 129 1.37 4.75 3.20
C VAL A 129 2.53 5.34 2.40
N VAL A 130 2.25 5.92 1.23
CA VAL A 130 3.26 6.57 0.37
C VAL A 130 3.99 7.68 1.12
N ASP A 131 3.28 8.60 1.77
CA ASP A 131 3.87 9.69 2.57
C ASP A 131 4.83 9.16 3.66
N GLU A 132 4.44 8.09 4.34
CA GLU A 132 5.26 7.46 5.38
C GLU A 132 6.54 6.85 4.78
N LEU A 133 6.40 6.08 3.69
CA LEU A 133 7.53 5.41 3.05
C LEU A 133 8.50 6.40 2.40
N VAL A 134 7.98 7.47 1.78
CA VAL A 134 8.81 8.56 1.23
C VAL A 134 9.61 9.26 2.33
N ARG A 135 9.00 9.56 3.48
CA ARG A 135 9.72 10.14 4.63
C ARG A 135 10.83 9.23 5.15
N ARG A 136 10.66 7.93 5.02
CA ARG A 136 11.65 6.91 5.42
C ARG A 136 12.70 6.61 4.34
N GLY A 137 12.62 7.25 3.18
CA GLY A 137 13.56 7.08 2.09
C GLY A 137 13.41 5.76 1.32
N VAL A 138 12.25 5.10 1.42
CA VAL A 138 11.93 3.90 0.63
C VAL A 138 11.80 4.31 -0.84
N ARG A 139 12.35 3.50 -1.75
CA ARG A 139 12.40 3.82 -3.18
C ARG A 139 11.15 3.41 -3.94
N ALA A 140 10.54 2.31 -3.54
CA ALA A 140 9.37 1.79 -4.22
C ALA A 140 8.42 1.04 -3.28
N LEU A 141 7.14 1.02 -3.64
CA LEU A 141 6.11 0.19 -3.06
C LEU A 141 5.68 -0.84 -4.10
N GLU A 142 5.74 -2.12 -3.78
CA GLU A 142 5.23 -3.19 -4.63
C GLU A 142 4.02 -3.86 -4.00
N ALA A 143 3.18 -4.44 -4.83
CA ALA A 143 2.05 -5.25 -4.41
C ALA A 143 1.80 -6.38 -5.39
N PHE A 144 1.33 -7.53 -4.90
CA PHE A 144 0.70 -8.54 -5.73
C PHE A 144 -0.75 -8.14 -5.92
N GLY A 145 -1.17 -8.02 -7.18
CA GLY A 145 -2.55 -7.73 -7.53
C GLY A 145 -3.30 -8.99 -7.90
N ARG A 146 -4.59 -9.09 -7.59
CA ARG A 146 -5.48 -10.11 -8.16
C ARG A 146 -6.21 -9.55 -9.38
N THR A 147 -6.33 -10.33 -10.43
CA THR A 147 -7.17 -10.01 -11.57
C THR A 147 -8.57 -10.61 -11.39
N GLU A 148 -9.54 -10.22 -12.22
CA GLU A 148 -10.88 -10.82 -12.24
C GLU A 148 -10.85 -12.33 -12.53
N LYS A 149 -9.82 -12.79 -13.27
CA LYS A 149 -9.65 -14.22 -13.60
C LYS A 149 -9.43 -15.13 -12.39
N VAL A 150 -9.12 -14.57 -11.23
CA VAL A 150 -8.96 -15.36 -9.99
C VAL A 150 -10.22 -16.16 -9.65
N THR A 151 -11.40 -15.67 -10.05
CA THR A 151 -12.67 -16.41 -9.89
C THR A 151 -12.71 -17.73 -10.65
N GLU A 152 -11.93 -17.88 -11.73
CA GLU A 152 -11.80 -19.11 -12.50
C GLU A 152 -11.10 -20.22 -11.69
N LEU A 153 -10.27 -19.85 -10.71
CA LEU A 153 -9.54 -20.81 -9.85
C LEU A 153 -10.47 -21.56 -8.88
N ALA A 154 -11.65 -21.05 -8.61
CA ALA A 154 -12.66 -21.74 -7.78
C ALA A 154 -13.42 -22.85 -8.52
N GLY A 155 -13.16 -23.04 -9.81
CA GLY A 155 -13.83 -24.05 -10.66
C GLY A 155 -13.16 -25.43 -10.66
N PRO A 156 -13.78 -26.43 -11.30
CA PRO A 156 -13.25 -27.80 -11.39
C PRO A 156 -11.96 -27.96 -12.23
N GLN A 157 -11.38 -26.86 -12.71
CA GLN A 157 -10.13 -26.83 -13.49
C GLN A 157 -8.86 -27.01 -12.65
N THR A 158 -9.02 -27.35 -11.38
CA THR A 158 -7.95 -27.58 -10.39
C THR A 158 -6.95 -28.70 -10.75
N ALA A 159 -7.13 -29.37 -11.87
CA ALA A 159 -6.22 -30.41 -12.33
C ALA A 159 -5.12 -29.92 -13.30
N ASP A 160 -5.08 -28.63 -13.64
CA ASP A 160 -4.06 -28.08 -14.52
C ASP A 160 -2.74 -27.89 -13.74
N PRO A 161 -1.65 -28.60 -14.14
CA PRO A 161 -0.35 -28.45 -13.48
C PRO A 161 0.21 -27.04 -13.52
N GLU A 162 -0.17 -26.23 -14.51
CA GLU A 162 0.27 -24.83 -14.63
C GLU A 162 -0.35 -23.94 -13.54
N LEU A 163 -1.49 -24.35 -12.97
CA LEU A 163 -2.17 -23.61 -11.90
C LEU A 163 -1.71 -24.02 -10.49
N GLN A 164 -0.99 -25.13 -10.35
CA GLN A 164 -0.54 -25.62 -9.04
C GLN A 164 0.23 -24.58 -8.23
N PRO A 165 1.24 -23.85 -8.79
CA PRO A 165 1.97 -22.83 -8.04
C PRO A 165 1.05 -21.69 -7.57
N VAL A 166 0.00 -21.39 -8.33
CA VAL A 166 -0.97 -20.34 -8.00
C VAL A 166 -1.87 -20.78 -6.86
N LEU A 167 -2.37 -22.02 -6.92
CA LEU A 167 -3.22 -22.61 -5.87
C LEU A 167 -2.43 -22.77 -4.56
N GLU A 168 -1.18 -23.21 -4.64
CA GLU A 168 -0.28 -23.29 -3.48
C GLU A 168 0.00 -21.90 -2.87
N ALA A 169 0.15 -20.88 -3.70
CA ALA A 169 0.33 -19.52 -3.23
C ALA A 169 -0.90 -18.98 -2.49
N LEU A 170 -2.11 -19.35 -2.93
CA LEU A 170 -3.35 -18.97 -2.26
C LEU A 170 -3.58 -19.77 -0.97
N GLY A 171 -3.33 -21.08 -0.99
CA GLY A 171 -3.72 -21.97 0.10
C GLY A 171 -5.23 -21.90 0.36
N ASP A 172 -5.64 -21.95 1.62
CA ASP A 172 -7.06 -21.93 2.02
C ASP A 172 -7.66 -20.52 2.10
N CYS A 173 -6.89 -19.48 1.80
CA CYS A 173 -7.37 -18.11 1.89
C CYS A 173 -8.09 -17.66 0.61
N SER A 174 -9.16 -16.91 0.77
CA SER A 174 -9.83 -16.27 -0.36
C SER A 174 -8.97 -15.13 -0.92
N ALA A 175 -8.62 -15.22 -2.20
CA ALA A 175 -7.89 -14.16 -2.90
C ALA A 175 -8.63 -12.82 -2.83
N GLU A 176 -9.95 -12.82 -2.81
CA GLU A 176 -10.78 -11.61 -2.72
C GLU A 176 -10.56 -10.84 -1.42
N HIS A 177 -10.23 -11.54 -0.35
CA HIS A 177 -10.03 -10.93 0.96
C HIS A 177 -8.57 -10.62 1.28
N CYS A 178 -7.63 -11.37 0.69
CA CYS A 178 -6.23 -11.35 1.10
C CYS A 178 -5.31 -10.69 0.07
N VAL A 179 -5.78 -10.50 -1.17
CA VAL A 179 -4.99 -9.89 -2.24
C VAL A 179 -5.71 -8.67 -2.81
N ILE A 180 -4.99 -7.57 -2.99
CA ILE A 180 -5.53 -6.30 -3.48
C ILE A 180 -5.89 -6.42 -4.97
N GLU A 181 -6.94 -5.75 -5.42
CA GLU A 181 -7.32 -5.72 -6.83
C GLU A 181 -6.26 -5.06 -7.72
N ALA A 182 -5.88 -5.73 -8.81
CA ALA A 182 -4.90 -5.21 -9.74
C ALA A 182 -5.35 -3.90 -10.41
N ASP A 183 -6.64 -3.76 -10.69
CA ASP A 183 -7.17 -2.55 -11.32
C ASP A 183 -7.19 -1.36 -10.36
N PHE A 184 -7.48 -1.58 -9.08
CA PHE A 184 -7.29 -0.55 -8.05
C PHE A 184 -5.83 -0.07 -8.02
N LEU A 185 -4.86 -0.99 -8.01
CA LEU A 185 -3.44 -0.65 -8.00
C LEU A 185 -3.04 0.14 -9.26
N ARG A 186 -3.51 -0.26 -10.45
CA ARG A 186 -3.25 0.48 -11.70
C ARG A 186 -3.83 1.89 -11.66
N ASN A 187 -5.07 2.02 -11.21
CA ASN A 187 -5.74 3.31 -11.07
C ASN A 187 -5.04 4.22 -10.05
N ALA A 188 -4.36 3.63 -9.07
CA ALA A 188 -3.53 4.33 -8.09
C ALA A 188 -2.10 4.64 -8.58
N GLY A 189 -1.76 4.34 -9.85
CA GLY A 189 -0.49 4.67 -10.47
C GLY A 189 0.58 3.59 -10.43
N PHE A 190 0.26 2.39 -9.95
CA PHE A 190 1.20 1.27 -10.02
C PHE A 190 1.32 0.76 -11.46
N VAL A 191 2.53 0.38 -11.85
CA VAL A 191 2.84 -0.24 -13.14
C VAL A 191 3.12 -1.73 -12.96
N VAL A 192 2.67 -2.56 -13.90
CA VAL A 192 2.96 -3.99 -13.89
C VAL A 192 4.44 -4.21 -14.19
N VAL A 193 5.17 -4.83 -13.25
CA VAL A 193 6.60 -5.18 -13.39
C VAL A 193 6.81 -6.68 -13.63
N ALA A 194 5.86 -7.52 -13.23
CA ALA A 194 5.85 -8.93 -13.56
C ALA A 194 4.41 -9.33 -13.93
N PRO A 195 4.12 -9.56 -15.22
CA PRO A 195 2.78 -9.92 -15.67
C PRO A 195 2.43 -11.35 -15.30
N HIS A 196 1.17 -11.58 -14.94
CA HIS A 196 0.62 -12.91 -14.67
C HIS A 196 -0.92 -12.87 -14.86
N PRO A 197 -1.55 -13.93 -15.38
CA PRO A 197 -2.99 -13.93 -15.62
C PRO A 197 -3.83 -13.73 -14.36
N TYR A 198 -3.38 -14.24 -13.22
CA TYR A 198 -4.10 -14.21 -11.94
C TYR A 198 -3.49 -13.23 -10.94
N PHE A 199 -2.15 -13.24 -10.79
CA PHE A 199 -1.42 -12.47 -9.77
C PHE A 199 -0.26 -11.69 -10.36
N PRO A 200 -0.49 -10.62 -11.13
CA PRO A 200 0.58 -9.72 -11.56
C PRO A 200 1.20 -9.04 -10.33
N ARG A 201 2.52 -8.78 -10.41
CA ARG A 201 3.19 -7.90 -9.46
C ARG A 201 3.29 -6.50 -10.05
N LEU A 202 2.87 -5.53 -9.23
CA LEU A 202 2.82 -4.13 -9.62
C LEU A 202 3.73 -3.31 -8.70
N ARG A 203 4.28 -2.21 -9.22
CA ARG A 203 5.24 -1.34 -8.54
C ARG A 203 4.86 0.12 -8.71
N LEU A 204 4.96 0.88 -7.61
CA LEU A 204 4.86 2.33 -7.57
C LEU A 204 6.23 2.89 -7.14
N GLU A 205 6.82 3.73 -7.99
CA GLU A 205 8.05 4.44 -7.65
C GLU A 205 7.74 5.57 -6.66
N LEU A 206 8.52 5.62 -5.57
CA LEU A 206 8.37 6.61 -4.51
C LEU A 206 9.48 7.67 -4.55
N ASP A 207 10.23 7.73 -5.65
CA ASP A 207 11.43 8.54 -5.74
C ASP A 207 11.10 10.03 -5.60
N LYS A 208 11.70 10.67 -4.60
CA LYS A 208 11.63 12.13 -4.38
C LYS A 208 12.26 12.92 -5.53
N GLY A 209 13.05 12.26 -6.40
CA GLY A 209 13.77 12.90 -7.47
C GLY A 209 12.89 13.57 -8.52
N LEU A 210 11.70 13.03 -8.79
CA LEU A 210 10.76 13.62 -9.76
C LEU A 210 10.01 14.82 -9.18
N GLY A 211 9.55 14.74 -7.92
CA GLY A 211 8.89 15.86 -7.25
C GLY A 211 9.85 17.01 -7.00
N TRP A 212 11.06 16.75 -6.50
CA TRP A 212 12.08 17.78 -6.28
C TRP A 212 12.51 18.49 -7.57
N LYS A 213 12.67 17.75 -8.68
CA LYS A 213 12.97 18.38 -9.97
C LYS A 213 11.85 19.28 -10.44
N ALA A 214 10.59 18.81 -10.39
CA ALA A 214 9.43 19.60 -10.76
C ALA A 214 9.25 20.83 -9.85
N ASP A 215 9.48 20.68 -8.54
CA ASP A 215 9.41 21.78 -7.58
C ASP A 215 10.52 22.81 -7.79
N VAL A 216 11.74 22.37 -8.13
CA VAL A 216 12.87 23.26 -8.47
C VAL A 216 12.64 23.96 -9.81
N GLU A 217 12.16 23.24 -10.83
CA GLU A 217 11.82 23.83 -12.13
C GLU A 217 10.71 24.87 -11.99
N ALA A 218 9.63 24.57 -11.24
CA ALA A 218 8.56 25.51 -10.97
C ALA A 218 9.00 26.71 -10.09
N ALA A 219 9.96 26.53 -9.20
CA ALA A 219 10.55 27.62 -8.42
C ALA A 219 11.46 28.50 -9.29
N LEU A 220 12.22 27.89 -10.20
CA LEU A 220 13.09 28.59 -11.15
C LEU A 220 12.28 29.42 -12.16
N GLU A 221 11.20 28.86 -12.69
CA GLU A 221 10.28 29.58 -13.57
C GLU A 221 9.67 30.81 -12.90
N ARG A 222 9.19 30.65 -11.65
CA ARG A 222 8.67 31.79 -10.85
C ARG A 222 9.71 32.88 -10.62
N LEU A 223 10.97 32.51 -10.36
CA LEU A 223 12.07 33.46 -10.21
C LEU A 223 12.41 34.20 -11.51
N LEU A 224 12.38 33.48 -12.65
CA LEU A 224 12.62 34.07 -13.96
C LEU A 224 11.48 35.02 -14.35
N GLU A 225 10.23 34.65 -14.10
CA GLU A 225 9.09 35.56 -14.32
C GLU A 225 9.18 36.85 -13.47
N SER A 226 9.55 36.71 -12.18
CA SER A 226 9.73 37.86 -11.31
C SER A 226 10.87 38.77 -11.78
N ALA A 227 12.00 38.20 -12.22
CA ALA A 227 13.14 38.96 -12.75
C ALA A 227 12.83 39.68 -14.06
N LEU A 228 11.95 39.14 -14.90
CA LEU A 228 11.48 39.79 -16.13
C LEU A 228 10.55 40.99 -15.84
N LEU A 229 9.77 40.90 -14.76
CA LEU A 229 8.88 41.98 -14.34
C LEU A 229 9.62 43.16 -13.65
N GLU A 230 10.82 42.91 -13.08
CA GLU A 230 11.66 43.90 -12.42
C GLU A 230 12.64 44.64 -13.35
N GLN A 231 12.67 44.36 -14.66
CA GLN A 231 13.52 45.09 -15.58
C GLN A 231 13.04 46.55 -15.70
N PRO A 232 13.87 47.55 -15.32
CA PRO A 232 13.48 48.96 -15.43
C PRO A 232 13.33 49.36 -16.90
N VAL A 233 12.15 49.87 -17.25
CA VAL A 233 11.92 50.52 -18.55
C VAL A 233 12.94 51.61 -18.74
N ALA A 234 13.91 51.45 -19.63
CA ALA A 234 14.91 52.46 -19.96
C ALA A 234 14.19 53.72 -20.40
N ALA A 235 14.31 54.78 -19.59
CA ALA A 235 13.79 56.10 -19.89
C ALA A 235 14.47 56.62 -21.17
N GLY A 236 13.66 56.78 -22.24
CA GLY A 236 14.14 57.33 -23.47
C GLY A 236 14.69 58.75 -23.31
N VAL A 237 15.97 58.92 -23.57
CA VAL A 237 16.63 60.25 -23.65
C VAL A 237 16.16 60.92 -24.89
N SER A 238 15.34 61.97 -24.75
CA SER A 238 15.01 62.90 -25.82
C SER A 238 16.19 63.82 -26.09
N VAL A 239 16.89 63.60 -27.18
CA VAL A 239 17.88 64.58 -27.67
C VAL A 239 17.13 65.65 -28.45
N THR A 240 17.02 66.85 -27.90
CA THR A 240 16.55 68.05 -28.59
C THR A 240 17.77 68.70 -29.26
N SER A 241 17.79 68.70 -30.58
CA SER A 241 18.74 69.47 -31.40
C SER A 241 18.34 70.95 -31.42
N ARG A 242 19.32 71.80 -31.25
CA ARG A 242 19.33 73.16 -31.68
C ARG A 242 20.42 73.37 -32.70
#